data_3024b8672f451aafa49f67fa44712f1b
#
_entry.id   3024b8672f451aafa49f67fa44712f1b
#
_cell.length_a   1.000
_cell.length_b   1.000
_cell.length_c   1.000
_cell.angle_alpha   90.00
_cell.angle_beta   90.00
_cell.angle_gamma   90.00
#
_symmetry.space_group_name_H-M   'P 1'
#
loop_
_entity.id
_entity.type
_entity.pdbx_description
1 polymer ?
#
loop_
_entity_poly.entity_id
_entity_poly.type
_entity_poly.pdbx_seq_one_letter_code
_entity_poly.pdbx_strand_id
1 'polypeptide(L)'
;SATSDVYKRQVINNVESISTVPSILRNGKEWFKSMGTEKSDGFTIYSLSGHLAHPGQYEAPMGTTLRQLLDISGGMRQGHELKFFTPGGSSTPILTKDDIDLPLDYEGMAGAKTMLGTKALQCFDETTSVVRVTLRWLEFYKHESCGKCTPCREGTWWVVQMLRRIE
;
A
#
# COMPACT_ATOMS: atom_id res chain seq x y z
N SER A 1 37.52 8.78 10.49
CA SER A 1 37.77 7.35 10.31
C SER A 1 37.26 6.91 8.92
N ALA A 2 37.95 6.02 8.23
CA ALA A 2 37.65 5.56 6.86
C ALA A 2 36.20 5.06 6.68
N THR A 3 35.60 4.49 7.69
CA THR A 3 34.21 3.99 7.69
C THR A 3 33.16 5.11 7.56
N SER A 4 33.38 6.29 8.13
CA SER A 4 32.42 7.38 8.03
C SER A 4 32.40 8.04 6.65
N ASP A 5 33.53 7.99 5.92
CA ASP A 5 33.63 8.54 4.56
C ASP A 5 32.97 7.64 3.51
N VAL A 6 33.04 6.33 3.66
CA VAL A 6 32.34 5.37 2.81
C VAL A 6 30.84 5.58 2.94
N TYR A 7 30.32 5.69 4.15
CA TYR A 7 28.90 5.90 4.42
C TYR A 7 28.37 7.21 3.82
N LYS A 8 29.14 8.28 3.88
CA LYS A 8 28.74 9.61 3.36
C LYS A 8 28.79 9.74 1.83
N ARG A 9 29.46 8.81 1.14
CA ARG A 9 29.60 8.80 -0.33
C ARG A 9 28.78 7.74 -1.04
N GLN A 10 27.80 7.17 -0.35
CA GLN A 10 26.89 6.19 -0.93
C GLN A 10 25.81 6.87 -1.77
N VAL A 11 25.44 6.21 -2.86
CA VAL A 11 24.19 6.46 -3.58
C VAL A 11 23.18 5.49 -3.01
N ILE A 12 22.16 6.01 -2.31
CA ILE A 12 21.11 5.21 -1.71
C ILE A 12 19.83 5.42 -2.51
N ASN A 13 19.25 4.33 -3.01
CA ASN A 13 18.00 4.34 -3.75
C ASN A 13 17.08 3.22 -3.28
N ASN A 14 15.76 3.42 -3.49
CA ASN A 14 14.80 2.35 -3.35
C ASN A 14 15.11 1.24 -4.37
N VAL A 15 15.00 -0.02 -3.95
CA VAL A 15 15.30 -1.18 -4.80
C VAL A 15 14.40 -1.22 -6.05
N GLU A 16 13.11 -0.93 -5.90
CA GLU A 16 12.17 -0.86 -7.04
C GLU A 16 12.63 0.19 -8.05
N SER A 17 12.99 1.39 -7.58
CA SER A 17 13.45 2.47 -8.45
C SER A 17 14.76 2.13 -9.17
N ILE A 18 15.75 1.59 -8.46
CA ILE A 18 17.04 1.28 -9.08
C ILE A 18 16.96 0.09 -10.04
N SER A 19 16.07 -0.87 -9.78
CA SER A 19 15.87 -2.04 -10.63
C SER A 19 15.22 -1.71 -11.97
N THR A 20 14.53 -0.58 -12.10
CA THR A 20 13.95 -0.12 -13.39
C THR A 20 14.97 0.52 -14.30
N VAL A 21 16.09 1.04 -13.77
CA VAL A 21 17.10 1.79 -14.54
C VAL A 21 17.65 1.01 -15.75
N PRO A 22 18.05 -0.28 -15.63
CA PRO A 22 18.54 -1.03 -16.77
C PRO A 22 17.53 -1.14 -17.92
N SER A 23 16.25 -1.30 -17.59
CA SER A 23 15.17 -1.38 -18.58
C SER A 23 14.93 -0.04 -19.25
N ILE A 24 14.99 1.07 -18.51
CA ILE A 24 14.87 2.43 -19.06
C ILE A 24 16.04 2.75 -19.99
N LEU A 25 17.27 2.40 -19.61
CA LEU A 25 18.45 2.61 -20.45
C LEU A 25 18.39 1.80 -21.75
N ARG A 26 17.81 0.61 -21.71
CA ARG A 26 17.67 -0.28 -22.86
C ARG A 26 16.56 0.15 -23.82
N ASN A 27 15.41 0.52 -23.29
CA ASN A 27 14.20 0.77 -24.07
C ASN A 27 13.89 2.28 -24.28
N GLY A 28 14.60 3.15 -23.56
CA GLY A 28 14.43 4.59 -23.65
C GLY A 28 13.35 5.16 -22.71
N LYS A 29 13.42 6.46 -22.49
CA LYS A 29 12.51 7.17 -21.59
C LYS A 29 11.05 7.16 -22.07
N GLU A 30 10.82 7.22 -23.38
CA GLU A 30 9.48 7.26 -23.95
C GLU A 30 8.74 5.93 -23.73
N TRP A 31 9.47 4.81 -23.76
CA TRP A 31 8.91 3.52 -23.38
C TRP A 31 8.41 3.53 -21.94
N PHE A 32 9.19 4.06 -20.99
CA PHE A 32 8.79 4.12 -19.59
C PHE A 32 7.58 5.06 -19.38
N LYS A 33 7.59 6.21 -20.06
CA LYS A 33 6.49 7.19 -20.01
C LYS A 33 5.20 6.72 -20.68
N SER A 34 5.27 5.76 -21.60
CA SER A 34 4.07 5.18 -22.22
C SER A 34 3.25 4.33 -21.26
N MET A 35 3.78 4.00 -20.09
CA MET A 35 3.10 3.29 -19.01
C MET A 35 2.78 4.27 -17.88
N GLY A 36 1.69 4.00 -17.17
CA GLY A 36 1.28 4.83 -16.05
C GLY A 36 0.35 5.98 -16.46
N THR A 37 0.31 7.00 -15.60
CA THR A 37 -0.52 8.20 -15.77
C THR A 37 0.36 9.41 -16.08
N GLU A 38 -0.27 10.56 -16.43
CA GLU A 38 0.44 11.78 -16.86
C GLU A 38 1.51 12.27 -15.87
N LYS A 39 1.27 12.07 -14.56
CA LYS A 39 2.17 12.53 -13.49
C LYS A 39 2.83 11.39 -12.72
N SER A 40 2.36 10.17 -12.90
CA SER A 40 2.89 8.97 -12.27
C SER A 40 3.24 7.96 -13.34
N ASP A 41 4.40 8.19 -13.99
CA ASP A 41 4.90 7.37 -15.10
C ASP A 41 5.35 5.98 -14.63
N GLY A 42 5.36 5.04 -15.58
CA GLY A 42 5.99 3.75 -15.42
C GLY A 42 5.09 2.67 -14.82
N PHE A 43 5.72 1.65 -14.31
CA PHE A 43 5.06 0.49 -13.70
C PHE A 43 5.55 0.30 -12.26
N THR A 44 4.82 -0.50 -11.51
CA THR A 44 5.14 -0.79 -10.11
C THR A 44 4.63 -2.17 -9.72
N ILE A 45 5.05 -2.65 -8.56
CA ILE A 45 4.55 -3.88 -7.96
C ILE A 45 3.46 -3.53 -6.95
N TYR A 46 2.26 -4.04 -7.20
CA TYR A 46 1.15 -4.01 -6.26
C TYR A 46 1.12 -5.29 -5.43
N SER A 47 1.17 -5.16 -4.12
CA SER A 47 1.10 -6.28 -3.19
C SER A 47 -0.33 -6.48 -2.74
N LEU A 48 -1.00 -7.48 -3.28
CA LEU A 48 -2.39 -7.81 -2.94
C LEU A 48 -2.46 -8.82 -1.80
N SER A 49 -3.21 -8.50 -0.76
CA SER A 49 -3.41 -9.35 0.41
C SER A 49 -4.85 -9.25 0.95
N GLY A 50 -5.18 -10.09 1.92
CA GLY A 50 -6.49 -10.15 2.53
C GLY A 50 -7.39 -11.23 1.92
N HIS A 51 -8.66 -10.93 1.74
CA HIS A 51 -9.68 -11.90 1.35
C HIS A 51 -9.82 -12.09 -0.17
N LEU A 52 -8.71 -12.36 -0.82
CA LEU A 52 -8.61 -12.55 -2.27
C LEU A 52 -8.54 -14.02 -2.65
N ALA A 53 -8.89 -14.32 -3.91
CA ALA A 53 -8.71 -15.65 -4.47
C ALA A 53 -7.23 -16.02 -4.57
N HIS A 54 -6.42 -15.10 -5.11
CA HIS A 54 -4.98 -15.29 -5.27
C HIS A 54 -4.20 -14.07 -4.75
N PRO A 55 -3.93 -13.99 -3.43
CA PRO A 55 -3.03 -12.99 -2.88
C PRO A 55 -1.62 -13.13 -3.48
N GLY A 56 -0.93 -12.00 -3.73
CA GLY A 56 0.39 -12.06 -4.34
C GLY A 56 0.93 -10.70 -4.77
N GLN A 57 2.02 -10.76 -5.53
CA GLN A 57 2.69 -9.60 -6.11
C GLN A 57 2.32 -9.49 -7.60
N TYR A 58 1.82 -8.33 -8.00
CA TYR A 58 1.35 -8.07 -9.36
C TYR A 58 2.05 -6.83 -9.92
N GLU A 59 2.82 -7.01 -10.97
CA GLU A 59 3.41 -5.89 -11.70
C GLU A 59 2.40 -5.34 -12.70
N ALA A 60 2.14 -4.04 -12.60
CA ALA A 60 1.21 -3.34 -13.49
C ALA A 60 1.59 -1.86 -13.65
N PRO A 61 1.13 -1.17 -14.71
CA PRO A 61 1.31 0.26 -14.86
C PRO A 61 0.79 1.05 -13.66
N MET A 62 1.43 2.16 -13.35
CA MET A 62 0.91 3.12 -12.37
C MET A 62 -0.48 3.61 -12.80
N GLY A 63 -1.40 3.77 -11.85
CA GLY A 63 -2.78 4.14 -12.14
C GLY A 63 -3.70 2.97 -12.50
N THR A 64 -3.19 1.72 -12.53
CA THR A 64 -4.05 0.53 -12.60
C THR A 64 -5.03 0.55 -11.43
N THR A 65 -6.32 0.35 -11.71
CA THR A 65 -7.37 0.39 -10.67
C THR A 65 -7.40 -0.90 -9.85
N LEU A 66 -7.98 -0.84 -8.64
CA LEU A 66 -8.18 -2.07 -7.87
C LEU A 66 -9.07 -3.08 -8.61
N ARG A 67 -10.08 -2.63 -9.37
CA ARG A 67 -10.90 -3.51 -10.21
C ARG A 67 -10.04 -4.33 -11.17
N GLN A 68 -9.16 -3.68 -11.92
CA GLN A 68 -8.27 -4.36 -12.85
C GLN A 68 -7.31 -5.32 -12.15
N LEU A 69 -6.80 -4.97 -10.96
CA LEU A 69 -5.97 -5.86 -10.17
C LEU A 69 -6.74 -7.08 -9.65
N LEU A 70 -8.00 -6.90 -9.26
CA LEU A 70 -8.87 -8.01 -8.87
C LEU A 70 -9.15 -8.94 -10.06
N ASP A 71 -9.39 -8.40 -11.25
CA ASP A 71 -9.60 -9.21 -12.47
C ASP A 71 -8.37 -10.10 -12.76
N ILE A 72 -7.17 -9.56 -12.62
CA ILE A 72 -5.91 -10.31 -12.82
C ILE A 72 -5.69 -11.35 -11.71
N SER A 73 -6.05 -11.03 -10.47
CA SER A 73 -5.83 -11.88 -9.30
C SER A 73 -6.94 -12.90 -9.04
N GLY A 74 -7.96 -12.96 -9.90
CA GLY A 74 -9.10 -13.89 -9.75
C GLY A 74 -10.19 -13.40 -8.80
N GLY A 75 -10.12 -12.12 -8.36
CA GLY A 75 -11.16 -11.47 -7.56
C GLY A 75 -11.07 -11.73 -6.06
N MET A 76 -12.19 -11.42 -5.39
CA MET A 76 -12.37 -11.76 -3.98
C MET A 76 -12.49 -13.28 -3.80
N ARG A 77 -12.32 -13.76 -2.57
CA ARG A 77 -12.57 -15.19 -2.29
C ARG A 77 -14.00 -15.58 -2.68
N GLN A 78 -14.18 -16.85 -3.06
CA GLN A 78 -15.43 -17.35 -3.62
C GLN A 78 -16.66 -17.05 -2.74
N GLY A 79 -17.67 -16.43 -3.36
CA GLY A 79 -18.95 -16.10 -2.73
C GLY A 79 -18.92 -14.86 -1.85
N HIS A 80 -17.86 -14.06 -1.91
CA HIS A 80 -17.72 -12.85 -1.12
C HIS A 80 -17.47 -11.61 -1.99
N GLU A 81 -17.85 -10.46 -1.46
CA GLU A 81 -17.70 -9.16 -2.12
C GLU A 81 -16.75 -8.24 -1.35
N LEU A 82 -16.10 -7.34 -2.08
CA LEU A 82 -15.26 -6.31 -1.47
C LEU A 82 -16.12 -5.36 -0.63
N LYS A 83 -15.73 -5.13 0.62
CA LYS A 83 -16.33 -4.13 1.51
C LYS A 83 -15.47 -2.87 1.58
N PHE A 84 -14.18 -3.03 1.86
CA PHE A 84 -13.22 -1.94 1.95
C PHE A 84 -11.80 -2.46 1.68
N PHE A 85 -10.90 -1.52 1.41
CA PHE A 85 -9.49 -1.81 1.20
C PHE A 85 -8.59 -0.66 1.65
N THR A 86 -7.30 -0.95 1.82
CA THR A 86 -6.26 0.07 2.00
C THR A 86 -5.35 0.08 0.78
N PRO A 87 -5.09 1.25 0.17
CA PRO A 87 -4.27 1.31 -1.05
C PRO A 87 -2.76 1.16 -0.79
N GLY A 88 -2.30 1.50 0.39
CA GLY A 88 -0.87 1.49 0.75
C GLY A 88 -0.54 0.86 2.10
N GLY A 89 -1.38 -0.07 2.55
CA GLY A 89 -1.22 -0.76 3.83
C GLY A 89 -1.98 -0.10 4.97
N SER A 90 -1.77 -0.61 6.17
CA SER A 90 -2.50 -0.22 7.38
C SER A 90 -2.31 1.23 7.83
N SER A 91 -1.30 1.92 7.31
CA SER A 91 -1.02 3.33 7.60
C SER A 91 -1.77 4.32 6.71
N THR A 92 -2.52 3.81 5.72
CA THR A 92 -3.28 4.66 4.79
C THR A 92 -4.76 4.66 5.13
N PRO A 93 -5.47 5.79 4.94
CA PRO A 93 -6.92 5.82 5.07
C PRO A 93 -7.61 4.76 4.23
N ILE A 94 -8.65 4.19 4.81
CA ILE A 94 -9.48 3.13 4.19
C ILE A 94 -10.29 3.72 3.06
N LEU A 95 -10.38 2.99 1.96
CA LEU A 95 -11.29 3.20 0.84
C LEU A 95 -12.39 2.13 0.81
N THR A 96 -13.51 2.44 0.21
CA THR A 96 -14.67 1.54 0.10
C THR A 96 -14.76 0.90 -1.29
N LYS A 97 -15.72 0.01 -1.48
CA LYS A 97 -16.01 -0.57 -2.80
C LYS A 97 -16.40 0.47 -3.86
N ASP A 98 -16.88 1.65 -3.43
CA ASP A 98 -17.26 2.71 -4.35
C ASP A 98 -16.04 3.40 -4.98
N ASP A 99 -14.87 3.21 -4.39
CA ASP A 99 -13.59 3.77 -4.81
C ASP A 99 -12.76 2.79 -5.68
N ILE A 100 -13.31 1.63 -6.02
CA ILE A 100 -12.61 0.53 -6.69
C ILE A 100 -12.05 0.89 -8.07
N ASP A 101 -12.63 1.90 -8.72
CA ASP A 101 -12.25 2.37 -10.05
C ASP A 101 -11.32 3.60 -10.02
N LEU A 102 -10.94 4.06 -8.84
CA LEU A 102 -9.95 5.14 -8.72
C LEU A 102 -8.57 4.65 -9.22
N PRO A 103 -7.85 5.50 -9.96
CA PRO A 103 -6.49 5.17 -10.39
C PRO A 103 -5.57 5.07 -9.16
N LEU A 104 -4.86 3.97 -9.04
CA LEU A 104 -3.87 3.75 -8.01
C LEU A 104 -2.55 4.43 -8.40
N ASP A 105 -2.58 5.74 -8.41
CA ASP A 105 -1.43 6.63 -8.59
C ASP A 105 -1.36 7.65 -7.45
N TYR A 106 -0.32 8.47 -7.44
CA TYR A 106 -0.13 9.42 -6.33
C TYR A 106 -1.20 10.51 -6.31
N GLU A 107 -1.62 10.99 -7.46
CA GLU A 107 -2.59 12.08 -7.60
C GLU A 107 -4.02 11.60 -7.32
N GLY A 108 -4.40 10.45 -7.84
CA GLY A 108 -5.71 9.85 -7.60
C GLY A 108 -5.94 9.56 -6.13
N MET A 109 -4.95 8.95 -5.49
CA MET A 109 -5.02 8.64 -4.06
C MET A 109 -5.03 9.90 -3.19
N ALA A 110 -4.23 10.93 -3.53
CA ALA A 110 -4.27 12.22 -2.84
C ALA A 110 -5.64 12.91 -3.00
N GLY A 111 -6.23 12.85 -4.19
CA GLY A 111 -7.59 13.34 -4.46
C GLY A 111 -8.66 12.64 -3.62
N ALA A 112 -8.50 11.35 -3.38
CA ALA A 112 -9.35 10.55 -2.50
C ALA A 112 -9.03 10.73 -0.99
N LYS A 113 -8.17 11.67 -0.63
CA LYS A 113 -7.74 11.96 0.74
C LYS A 113 -7.07 10.76 1.45
N THR A 114 -6.40 9.93 0.67
CA THR A 114 -5.59 8.80 1.11
C THR A 114 -4.19 8.88 0.52
N MET A 115 -3.42 7.81 0.59
CA MET A 115 -2.06 7.73 0.04
C MET A 115 -1.85 6.39 -0.66
N LEU A 116 -1.15 6.40 -1.79
CA LEU A 116 -0.73 5.16 -2.44
C LEU A 116 0.28 4.37 -1.58
N GLY A 117 1.10 5.07 -0.84
CA GLY A 117 2.06 4.50 0.11
C GLY A 117 2.98 3.46 -0.53
N THR A 118 3.03 2.28 0.07
CA THR A 118 3.85 1.15 -0.40
C THR A 118 3.15 0.29 -1.44
N LYS A 119 1.93 0.62 -1.86
CA LYS A 119 1.10 -0.19 -2.77
C LYS A 119 0.79 -1.60 -2.22
N ALA A 120 0.82 -1.72 -0.89
CA ALA A 120 0.43 -2.94 -0.18
C ALA A 120 -1.09 -2.91 0.06
N LEU A 121 -1.85 -3.32 -0.94
CA LEU A 121 -3.30 -3.34 -0.86
C LEU A 121 -3.79 -4.47 0.03
N GLN A 122 -4.59 -4.12 1.02
CA GLN A 122 -5.28 -5.10 1.87
C GLN A 122 -6.77 -5.02 1.57
N CYS A 123 -7.34 -6.10 1.04
CA CYS A 123 -8.75 -6.18 0.65
C CYS A 123 -9.55 -6.99 1.66
N PHE A 124 -10.66 -6.43 2.10
CA PHE A 124 -11.54 -7.03 3.12
C PHE A 124 -12.95 -7.16 2.57
N ASP A 125 -13.54 -8.31 2.81
CA ASP A 125 -14.91 -8.61 2.39
C ASP A 125 -15.98 -8.15 3.41
N GLU A 126 -17.24 -8.37 3.08
CA GLU A 126 -18.40 -7.95 3.84
C GLU A 126 -18.48 -8.59 5.24
N THR A 127 -17.81 -9.72 5.46
CA THR A 127 -17.82 -10.41 6.77
C THR A 127 -16.91 -9.75 7.80
N THR A 128 -16.10 -8.80 7.37
CA THR A 128 -15.06 -8.20 8.20
C THR A 128 -15.56 -6.98 8.98
N SER A 129 -15.35 -6.98 10.29
CA SER A 129 -15.51 -5.79 11.13
C SER A 129 -14.35 -4.82 10.91
N VAL A 130 -14.66 -3.56 10.53
CA VAL A 130 -13.66 -2.48 10.39
C VAL A 130 -12.97 -2.21 11.72
N VAL A 131 -13.74 -2.23 12.81
CA VAL A 131 -13.22 -2.01 14.17
C VAL A 131 -12.20 -3.08 14.53
N ARG A 132 -12.50 -4.34 14.25
CA ARG A 132 -11.61 -5.47 14.52
C ARG A 132 -10.32 -5.40 13.73
N VAL A 133 -10.38 -5.04 12.45
CA VAL A 133 -9.18 -4.84 11.62
C VAL A 133 -8.33 -3.70 12.17
N THR A 134 -8.95 -2.57 12.49
CA THR A 134 -8.25 -1.41 13.08
C THR A 134 -7.61 -1.77 14.41
N LEU A 135 -8.29 -2.55 15.25
CA LEU A 135 -7.74 -3.05 16.51
C LEU A 135 -6.48 -3.89 16.27
N ARG A 136 -6.51 -4.81 15.28
CA ARG A 136 -5.35 -5.65 14.94
C ARG A 136 -4.16 -4.82 14.45
N TRP A 137 -4.39 -3.82 13.62
CA TRP A 137 -3.34 -2.90 13.19
C TRP A 137 -2.74 -2.11 14.36
N LEU A 138 -3.57 -1.62 15.28
CA LEU A 138 -3.08 -0.89 16.45
C LEU A 138 -2.39 -1.77 17.49
N GLU A 139 -2.79 -3.01 17.65
CA GLU A 139 -2.04 -3.99 18.43
C GLU A 139 -0.64 -4.20 17.85
N PHE A 140 -0.54 -4.30 16.53
CA PHE A 140 0.75 -4.37 15.83
C PHE A 140 1.57 -3.09 16.05
N TYR A 141 1.02 -1.90 15.82
CA TYR A 141 1.74 -0.64 16.04
C TYR A 141 2.18 -0.45 17.49
N LYS A 142 1.35 -0.87 18.45
CA LYS A 142 1.74 -0.86 19.85
C LYS A 142 2.96 -1.77 20.11
N HIS A 143 2.98 -2.96 19.52
CA HIS A 143 4.09 -3.91 19.67
C HIS A 143 5.36 -3.39 19.02
N GLU A 144 5.26 -2.81 17.82
CA GLU A 144 6.41 -2.33 17.04
C GLU A 144 6.89 -0.92 17.43
N SER A 145 6.21 -0.25 18.36
CA SER A 145 6.64 1.07 18.83
C SER A 145 8.03 1.03 19.44
N CYS A 146 8.93 1.87 18.95
CA CYS A 146 10.27 2.02 19.55
C CYS A 146 10.27 2.70 20.92
N GLY A 147 9.11 3.20 21.39
CA GLY A 147 8.92 3.81 22.69
C GLY A 147 9.47 5.24 22.86
N LYS A 148 10.01 5.87 21.80
CA LYS A 148 10.63 7.18 21.89
C LYS A 148 9.63 8.33 22.06
N CYS A 149 8.58 8.37 21.22
CA CYS A 149 7.62 9.46 21.21
C CYS A 149 6.40 9.13 22.04
N THR A 150 6.04 9.99 23.00
CA THR A 150 4.90 9.79 23.92
C THR A 150 3.58 9.49 23.21
N PRO A 151 3.16 10.21 22.13
CA PRO A 151 1.91 9.89 21.45
C PRO A 151 1.86 8.47 20.87
N CYS A 152 2.96 7.97 20.35
CA CYS A 152 3.05 6.60 19.87
C CYS A 152 3.09 5.59 21.02
N ARG A 153 4.00 5.78 21.98
CA ARG A 153 4.20 4.86 23.10
C ARG A 153 2.94 4.67 23.95
N GLU A 154 2.31 5.76 24.35
CA GLU A 154 1.13 5.74 25.22
C GLU A 154 -0.18 5.73 24.43
N GLY A 155 -0.25 6.53 23.36
CA GLY A 155 -1.47 6.70 22.57
C GLY A 155 -1.92 5.41 21.88
N THR A 156 -1.02 4.60 21.34
CA THR A 156 -1.37 3.31 20.72
C THR A 156 -1.97 2.35 21.77
N TRP A 157 -1.44 2.35 22.99
CA TRP A 157 -1.99 1.54 24.07
C TRP A 157 -3.42 1.98 24.44
N TRP A 158 -3.66 3.29 24.58
CA TRP A 158 -4.97 3.83 24.89
C TRP A 158 -6.01 3.50 23.81
N VAL A 159 -5.64 3.70 22.54
CA VAL A 159 -6.55 3.41 21.43
C VAL A 159 -6.87 1.92 21.34
N VAL A 160 -5.91 1.03 21.60
CA VAL A 160 -6.16 -0.42 21.71
C VAL A 160 -7.20 -0.73 22.81
N GLN A 161 -7.10 -0.09 24.00
CA GLN A 161 -8.09 -0.31 25.07
C GLN A 161 -9.48 0.20 24.68
N MET A 162 -9.56 1.35 23.99
CA MET A 162 -10.84 1.88 23.52
C MET A 162 -11.48 0.95 22.48
N LEU A 163 -10.74 0.50 21.49
CA LEU A 163 -11.25 -0.38 20.44
C LEU A 163 -11.70 -1.74 20.99
N ARG A 164 -10.99 -2.29 21.98
CA ARG A 164 -11.41 -3.52 22.68
C ARG A 164 -12.73 -3.40 23.43
N ARG A 165 -13.15 -2.17 23.79
CA ARG A 165 -14.45 -1.92 24.41
C ARG A 165 -15.57 -1.74 23.40
N ILE A 166 -15.22 -1.39 22.16
CA ILE A 166 -16.17 -1.17 21.07
C ILE A 166 -16.47 -2.48 20.34
N GLU A 167 -15.46 -3.35 20.18
CA GLU A 167 -15.61 -4.69 19.57
C GLU A 167 -16.36 -5.66 20.49
#